data_6d6bfefe7c78014b2539841c613347b6
#
_entry.id   6d6bfefe7c78014b2539841c613347b6
#
_cell.length_a   1.000
_cell.length_b   1.000
_cell.length_c   1.000
_cell.angle_alpha   90.00
_cell.angle_beta   90.00
_cell.angle_gamma   90.00
#
_symmetry.space_group_name_H-M   'P 1'
#
loop_
_entity.id
_entity.type
_entity.pdbx_description
1 polymer ?
#
loop_
_entity_poly.entity_id
_entity_poly.type
_entity_poly.pdbx_seq_one_letter_code
_entity_poly.pdbx_strand_id
1 'polypeptide(L)'
;MFDLDHTIVSSPLDLAAMALDMRALLERSCGPLPARPERYRVGEVIARCQETAPALEPALWQLALDHERRAVEDAWLEPGAMEAIEGARKLGYRTALWTNNAREVTRVALDRFALLPHFDLVVTRDEMRALKPDPDGWRVIAERFGTISDAVVVGDSWVDGLAAHAAGIPFVAYRPREAELTRWNVVPVARLDDLTALPAWLSTRNGSG
;
A
#
# COMPACT_ATOMS: atom_id res chain seq x y z
N MET A 1 -6.17 -8.28 4.59
CA MET A 1 -5.72 -7.46 3.45
C MET A 1 -4.23 -7.24 3.57
N PHE A 2 -3.52 -7.26 2.45
CA PHE A 2 -2.07 -7.07 2.42
C PHE A 2 -1.73 -5.84 1.58
N ASP A 3 -0.78 -5.05 2.03
CA ASP A 3 -0.06 -4.14 1.16
C ASP A 3 0.87 -4.92 0.22
N LEU A 4 1.36 -4.28 -0.85
CA LEU A 4 2.26 -4.89 -1.81
C LEU A 4 3.72 -4.62 -1.46
N ASP A 5 4.13 -3.34 -1.55
CA ASP A 5 5.54 -2.96 -1.45
C ASP A 5 6.09 -3.17 -0.05
N HIS A 6 7.26 -3.80 0.04
CA HIS A 6 7.91 -4.16 1.30
C HIS A 6 7.07 -5.00 2.26
N THR A 7 5.93 -5.52 1.77
CA THR A 7 5.07 -6.43 2.53
C THR A 7 4.97 -7.79 1.84
N ILE A 8 4.54 -7.84 0.61
CA ILE A 8 4.44 -9.09 -0.18
C ILE A 8 5.55 -9.15 -1.23
N VAL A 9 5.83 -8.04 -1.88
CA VAL A 9 6.88 -7.91 -2.88
C VAL A 9 7.71 -6.68 -2.54
N SER A 10 9.02 -6.79 -2.60
CA SER A 10 9.91 -5.64 -2.53
C SER A 10 10.48 -5.30 -3.89
N SER A 11 10.74 -4.03 -4.12
CA SER A 11 11.37 -3.51 -5.32
C SER A 11 12.30 -2.34 -4.98
N PRO A 12 13.27 -2.00 -5.83
CA PRO A 12 14.13 -0.83 -5.63
C PRO A 12 13.43 0.49 -6.00
N LEU A 13 12.11 0.60 -5.77
CA LEU A 13 11.34 1.81 -6.05
C LEU A 13 11.80 2.98 -5.16
N ASP A 14 12.38 4.00 -5.78
CA ASP A 14 12.76 5.23 -5.09
C ASP A 14 11.61 6.26 -5.11
N LEU A 15 10.76 6.18 -4.09
CA LEU A 15 9.66 7.14 -3.90
C LEU A 15 10.15 8.58 -3.73
N ALA A 16 11.41 8.78 -3.32
CA ALA A 16 11.98 10.10 -3.18
C ALA A 16 12.33 10.72 -4.53
N ALA A 17 12.99 9.94 -5.40
CA ALA A 17 13.27 10.34 -6.76
C ALA A 17 11.98 10.57 -7.54
N MET A 18 11.00 9.66 -7.41
CA MET A 18 9.68 9.81 -8.02
C MET A 18 9.01 11.13 -7.62
N ALA A 19 8.93 11.41 -6.32
CA ALA A 19 8.31 12.65 -5.82
C ALA A 19 9.06 13.91 -6.29
N LEU A 20 10.40 13.84 -6.40
CA LEU A 20 11.21 14.94 -6.91
C LEU A 20 10.91 15.23 -8.38
N ASP A 21 10.84 14.20 -9.22
CA ASP A 21 10.54 14.33 -10.64
C ASP A 21 9.12 14.86 -10.87
N MET A 22 8.15 14.32 -10.13
CA MET A 22 6.75 14.79 -10.17
C MET A 22 6.65 16.26 -9.73
N ARG A 23 7.33 16.63 -8.65
CA ARG A 23 7.40 18.01 -8.19
C ARG A 23 8.00 18.92 -9.27
N ALA A 24 9.10 18.54 -9.87
CA ALA A 24 9.73 19.32 -10.94
C ALA A 24 8.80 19.53 -12.15
N LEU A 25 7.99 18.50 -12.48
CA LEU A 25 6.96 18.64 -13.53
C LEU A 25 5.88 19.65 -13.13
N LEU A 26 5.36 19.56 -11.91
CA LEU A 26 4.33 20.47 -11.41
C LEU A 26 4.83 21.92 -11.33
N GLU A 27 6.03 22.14 -10.78
CA GLU A 27 6.62 23.47 -10.60
C GLU A 27 6.89 24.21 -11.93
N ARG A 28 7.11 23.49 -13.02
CA ARG A 28 7.22 24.12 -14.37
C ARG A 28 5.93 24.79 -14.82
N SER A 29 4.79 24.35 -14.33
CA SER A 29 3.47 24.85 -14.75
C SER A 29 2.86 25.85 -13.77
N CYS A 30 3.07 25.70 -12.48
CA CYS A 30 2.44 26.55 -11.46
C CYS A 30 3.43 27.30 -10.58
N GLY A 31 4.74 27.30 -10.94
CA GLY A 31 5.79 27.91 -10.13
C GLY A 31 6.21 27.05 -8.94
N PRO A 32 7.23 27.50 -8.18
CA PRO A 32 7.84 26.73 -7.12
C PRO A 32 6.84 26.45 -5.98
N LEU A 33 6.85 25.23 -5.50
CA LEU A 33 6.12 24.88 -4.28
C LEU A 33 6.77 25.53 -3.05
N PRO A 34 6.01 25.76 -1.96
CA PRO A 34 6.53 26.34 -0.73
C PRO A 34 7.77 25.62 -0.21
N ALA A 35 8.81 26.39 0.12
CA ALA A 35 10.02 25.82 0.72
C ALA A 35 9.71 25.26 2.10
N ARG A 36 10.22 24.06 2.39
CA ARG A 36 10.11 23.42 3.71
C ARG A 36 11.31 22.50 3.94
N PRO A 37 11.65 22.19 5.22
CA PRO A 37 12.76 21.29 5.53
C PRO A 37 12.57 19.88 5.00
N GLU A 38 11.33 19.40 5.02
CA GLU A 38 10.97 18.05 4.57
C GLU A 38 10.63 18.02 3.10
N ARG A 39 11.07 16.95 2.42
CA ARG A 39 10.69 16.76 1.01
C ARG A 39 9.20 16.47 0.87
N TYR A 40 8.65 16.85 -0.26
CA TYR A 40 7.29 16.48 -0.66
C TYR A 40 7.22 14.98 -0.93
N ARG A 41 6.12 14.37 -0.53
CA ARG A 41 5.78 12.98 -0.85
C ARG A 41 4.92 12.93 -2.12
N VAL A 42 4.88 11.79 -2.78
CA VAL A 42 4.09 11.58 -4.01
C VAL A 42 2.63 12.03 -3.82
N GLY A 43 1.94 11.56 -2.76
CA GLY A 43 0.56 11.95 -2.49
C GLY A 43 0.37 13.46 -2.26
N GLU A 44 1.35 14.13 -1.64
CA GLU A 44 1.29 15.60 -1.43
C GLU A 44 1.46 16.37 -2.74
N VAL A 45 2.31 15.87 -3.65
CA VAL A 45 2.49 16.47 -4.98
C VAL A 45 1.22 16.31 -5.81
N ILE A 46 0.58 15.13 -5.74
CA ILE A 46 -0.70 14.88 -6.41
C ILE A 46 -1.81 15.77 -5.85
N ALA A 47 -1.97 15.85 -4.53
CA ALA A 47 -2.96 16.73 -3.91
C ALA A 47 -2.77 18.18 -4.34
N ARG A 48 -1.52 18.65 -4.37
CA ARG A 48 -1.21 20.00 -4.84
C ARG A 48 -1.52 20.20 -6.31
N CYS A 49 -1.25 19.20 -7.16
CA CYS A 49 -1.61 19.22 -8.57
C CYS A 49 -3.12 19.35 -8.77
N GLN A 50 -3.91 18.57 -8.03
CA GLN A 50 -5.37 18.62 -8.10
C GLN A 50 -5.93 20.00 -7.74
N GLU A 51 -5.29 20.71 -6.78
CA GLU A 51 -5.69 22.06 -6.38
C GLU A 51 -5.28 23.15 -7.40
N THR A 52 -4.08 23.04 -8.00
CA THR A 52 -3.47 24.16 -8.74
C THR A 52 -3.35 23.94 -10.24
N ALA A 53 -3.26 22.72 -10.70
CA ALA A 53 -3.05 22.35 -12.10
C ALA A 53 -3.64 20.98 -12.43
N PRO A 54 -4.95 20.74 -12.22
CA PRO A 54 -5.57 19.40 -12.36
C PRO A 54 -5.37 18.76 -13.73
N ALA A 55 -5.19 19.56 -14.77
CA ALA A 55 -4.90 19.06 -16.12
C ALA A 55 -3.55 18.32 -16.24
N LEU A 56 -2.63 18.51 -15.30
CA LEU A 56 -1.35 17.80 -15.26
C LEU A 56 -1.41 16.46 -14.53
N GLU A 57 -2.46 16.16 -13.80
CA GLU A 57 -2.56 14.95 -13.01
C GLU A 57 -2.27 13.67 -13.82
N PRO A 58 -2.81 13.49 -15.04
CA PRO A 58 -2.48 12.32 -15.87
C PRO A 58 -0.98 12.20 -16.18
N ALA A 59 -0.31 13.32 -16.42
CA ALA A 59 1.13 13.34 -16.71
C ALA A 59 1.97 12.98 -15.47
N LEU A 60 1.55 13.42 -14.28
CA LEU A 60 2.19 13.02 -13.02
C LEU A 60 2.01 11.53 -12.75
N TRP A 61 0.83 10.97 -13.00
CA TRP A 61 0.60 9.53 -12.85
C TRP A 61 1.37 8.70 -13.88
N GLN A 62 1.54 9.21 -15.11
CA GLN A 62 2.39 8.55 -16.09
C GLN A 62 3.85 8.52 -15.65
N LEU A 63 4.35 9.60 -15.08
CA LEU A 63 5.71 9.67 -14.54
C LEU A 63 5.91 8.71 -13.36
N ALA A 64 4.92 8.63 -12.46
CA ALA A 64 4.93 7.64 -11.38
C ALA A 64 4.98 6.21 -11.93
N LEU A 65 4.14 5.90 -12.92
CA LEU A 65 4.10 4.59 -13.58
C LEU A 65 5.45 4.23 -14.22
N ASP A 66 6.16 5.20 -14.81
CA ASP A 66 7.48 4.95 -15.40
C ASP A 66 8.55 4.62 -14.35
N HIS A 67 8.47 5.18 -13.14
CA HIS A 67 9.30 4.78 -12.01
C HIS A 67 8.96 3.36 -11.53
N GLU A 68 7.69 3.05 -11.39
CA GLU A 68 7.20 1.75 -10.95
C GLU A 68 7.57 0.64 -11.95
N ARG A 69 7.43 0.89 -13.27
CA ARG A 69 7.81 -0.06 -14.34
C ARG A 69 9.27 -0.45 -14.25
N ARG A 70 10.16 0.52 -14.04
CA ARG A 70 11.59 0.25 -13.89
C ARG A 70 11.87 -0.57 -12.62
N ALA A 71 11.22 -0.21 -11.53
CA ALA A 71 11.45 -0.87 -10.25
C ALA A 71 10.94 -2.32 -10.22
N VAL A 72 9.82 -2.62 -10.87
CA VAL A 72 9.24 -3.96 -10.86
C VAL A 72 10.09 -4.99 -11.60
N GLU A 73 10.97 -4.56 -12.52
CA GLU A 73 11.89 -5.45 -13.23
C GLU A 73 12.86 -6.15 -12.26
N ASP A 74 13.27 -5.46 -11.20
CA ASP A 74 14.20 -5.96 -10.18
C ASP A 74 13.49 -6.33 -8.86
N ALA A 75 12.17 -6.56 -8.92
CA ALA A 75 11.40 -6.93 -7.75
C ALA A 75 11.69 -8.37 -7.28
N TRP A 76 11.54 -8.61 -5.99
CA TRP A 76 11.65 -9.93 -5.35
C TRP A 76 10.49 -10.17 -4.38
N LEU A 77 10.18 -11.45 -4.16
CA LEU A 77 9.17 -11.86 -3.19
C LEU A 77 9.71 -11.69 -1.76
N GLU A 78 8.92 -11.11 -0.87
CA GLU A 78 9.27 -11.05 0.54
C GLU A 78 9.28 -12.46 1.16
N PRO A 79 10.29 -12.76 2.00
CA PRO A 79 10.33 -14.04 2.71
C PRO A 79 9.07 -14.28 3.54
N GLY A 80 8.47 -15.46 3.39
CA GLY A 80 7.27 -15.83 4.12
C GLY A 80 5.96 -15.27 3.55
N ALA A 81 5.99 -14.49 2.48
CA ALA A 81 4.79 -13.87 1.91
C ALA A 81 3.77 -14.91 1.43
N MET A 82 4.21 -15.93 0.72
CA MET A 82 3.32 -17.00 0.25
C MET A 82 2.70 -17.77 1.42
N GLU A 83 3.53 -18.12 2.40
CA GLU A 83 3.10 -18.83 3.62
C GLU A 83 2.08 -18.02 4.41
N ALA A 84 2.25 -16.71 4.50
CA ALA A 84 1.32 -15.81 5.18
C ALA A 84 -0.04 -15.76 4.48
N ILE A 85 -0.03 -15.62 3.14
CA ILE A 85 -1.25 -15.55 2.34
C ILE A 85 -2.00 -16.89 2.39
N GLU A 86 -1.31 -18.00 2.13
CA GLU A 86 -1.91 -19.34 2.15
C GLU A 86 -2.38 -19.72 3.56
N GLY A 87 -1.60 -19.37 4.59
CA GLY A 87 -1.97 -19.61 5.97
C GLY A 87 -3.25 -18.88 6.37
N ALA A 88 -3.39 -17.61 5.97
CA ALA A 88 -4.64 -16.87 6.17
C ALA A 88 -5.83 -17.54 5.45
N ARG A 89 -5.64 -17.98 4.20
CA ARG A 89 -6.67 -18.69 3.43
C ARG A 89 -7.07 -20.03 4.07
N LYS A 90 -6.10 -20.79 4.59
CA LYS A 90 -6.37 -22.06 5.32
C LYS A 90 -7.18 -21.84 6.60
N LEU A 91 -7.08 -20.65 7.21
CA LEU A 91 -7.88 -20.24 8.36
C LEU A 91 -9.28 -19.69 7.98
N GLY A 92 -9.62 -19.71 6.69
CA GLY A 92 -10.93 -19.25 6.17
C GLY A 92 -11.01 -17.77 5.85
N TYR A 93 -9.91 -17.00 5.95
CA TYR A 93 -9.91 -15.60 5.53
C TYR A 93 -9.94 -15.48 4.00
N ARG A 94 -10.76 -14.56 3.50
CA ARG A 94 -10.61 -14.04 2.15
C ARG A 94 -9.42 -13.08 2.13
N THR A 95 -8.67 -13.11 1.04
CA THR A 95 -7.46 -12.31 0.88
C THR A 95 -7.66 -11.22 -0.15
N ALA A 96 -7.27 -9.99 0.20
CA ALA A 96 -7.24 -8.87 -0.72
C ALA A 96 -5.86 -8.21 -0.69
N LEU A 97 -5.41 -7.77 -1.86
CA LEU A 97 -4.30 -6.85 -1.99
C LEU A 97 -4.83 -5.42 -2.03
N TRP A 98 -4.19 -4.51 -1.31
CA TRP A 98 -4.51 -3.09 -1.28
C TRP A 98 -3.24 -2.25 -1.39
N THR A 99 -2.97 -1.71 -2.57
CA THR A 99 -1.72 -0.99 -2.87
C THR A 99 -1.97 0.37 -3.51
N ASN A 100 -1.04 1.30 -3.30
CA ASN A 100 -1.02 2.60 -3.98
C ASN A 100 -0.37 2.54 -5.38
N ASN A 101 0.12 1.37 -5.80
CA ASN A 101 0.71 1.18 -7.12
C ASN A 101 -0.36 1.11 -8.22
N ALA A 102 0.07 1.35 -9.47
CA ALA A 102 -0.78 1.15 -10.64
C ALA A 102 -1.13 -0.33 -10.84
N ARG A 103 -2.29 -0.59 -11.41
CA ARG A 103 -2.76 -1.94 -11.75
C ARG A 103 -1.78 -2.67 -12.67
N GLU A 104 -1.23 -1.97 -13.63
CA GLU A 104 -0.29 -2.54 -14.61
C GLU A 104 0.91 -3.18 -13.90
N VAL A 105 1.63 -2.42 -13.08
CA VAL A 105 2.84 -2.92 -12.40
C VAL A 105 2.51 -3.90 -11.28
N THR A 106 1.39 -3.70 -10.58
CA THR A 106 0.88 -4.67 -9.61
C THR A 106 0.64 -6.02 -10.28
N ARG A 107 0.02 -6.03 -11.47
CA ARG A 107 -0.23 -7.25 -12.23
C ARG A 107 1.07 -7.94 -12.64
N VAL A 108 2.06 -7.18 -13.13
CA VAL A 108 3.40 -7.72 -13.46
C VAL A 108 4.04 -8.40 -12.26
N ALA A 109 4.02 -7.76 -11.10
CA ALA A 109 4.57 -8.34 -9.87
C ALA A 109 3.81 -9.63 -9.46
N LEU A 110 2.49 -9.59 -9.45
CA LEU A 110 1.66 -10.75 -9.07
C LEU A 110 1.83 -11.93 -10.01
N ASP A 111 1.91 -11.70 -11.32
CA ASP A 111 2.11 -12.75 -12.32
C ASP A 111 3.53 -13.34 -12.21
N ARG A 112 4.55 -12.51 -12.03
CA ARG A 112 5.95 -12.94 -11.89
C ARG A 112 6.15 -13.93 -10.74
N PHE A 113 5.46 -13.72 -9.62
CA PHE A 113 5.60 -14.55 -8.42
C PHE A 113 4.42 -15.53 -8.25
N ALA A 114 3.58 -15.69 -9.27
CA ALA A 114 2.39 -16.56 -9.25
C ALA A 114 1.43 -16.27 -8.07
N LEU A 115 1.35 -15.02 -7.65
CA LEU A 115 0.56 -14.59 -6.47
C LEU A 115 -0.91 -14.33 -6.80
N LEU A 116 -1.24 -14.01 -8.05
CA LEU A 116 -2.58 -13.59 -8.44
C LEU A 116 -3.70 -14.58 -8.02
N PRO A 117 -3.53 -15.90 -8.14
CA PRO A 117 -4.56 -16.86 -7.73
C PRO A 117 -4.81 -16.93 -6.23
N HIS A 118 -3.92 -16.34 -5.43
CA HIS A 118 -4.00 -16.35 -3.97
C HIS A 118 -4.74 -15.13 -3.42
N PHE A 119 -5.13 -14.17 -4.26
CA PHE A 119 -5.95 -13.03 -3.87
C PHE A 119 -7.35 -13.14 -4.46
N ASP A 120 -8.36 -13.01 -3.60
CA ASP A 120 -9.77 -12.96 -4.00
C ASP A 120 -10.13 -11.60 -4.59
N LEU A 121 -9.35 -10.56 -4.26
CA LEU A 121 -9.49 -9.20 -4.78
C LEU A 121 -8.14 -8.48 -4.80
N VAL A 122 -7.91 -7.71 -5.86
CA VAL A 122 -6.77 -6.79 -5.98
C VAL A 122 -7.32 -5.39 -6.17
N VAL A 123 -6.96 -4.48 -5.25
CA VAL A 123 -7.32 -3.06 -5.28
C VAL A 123 -6.04 -2.25 -5.39
N THR A 124 -5.93 -1.50 -6.47
CA THR A 124 -4.80 -0.65 -6.82
C THR A 124 -5.22 0.81 -6.84
N ARG A 125 -4.32 1.73 -7.12
CA ARG A 125 -4.70 3.14 -7.24
C ARG A 125 -5.76 3.40 -8.32
N ASP A 126 -5.85 2.51 -9.31
CA ASP A 126 -6.79 2.68 -10.44
C ASP A 126 -8.25 2.42 -10.03
N GLU A 127 -8.48 1.73 -8.92
CA GLU A 127 -9.82 1.51 -8.35
C GLU A 127 -10.19 2.52 -7.25
N MET A 128 -9.21 3.28 -6.76
CA MET A 128 -9.40 4.21 -5.64
C MET A 128 -9.55 5.66 -6.11
N ARG A 129 -10.34 6.44 -5.39
CA ARG A 129 -10.43 7.89 -5.58
C ARG A 129 -9.31 8.63 -4.83
N ALA A 130 -8.85 8.03 -3.74
CA ALA A 130 -7.78 8.55 -2.92
C ALA A 130 -6.84 7.41 -2.49
N LEU A 131 -5.54 7.71 -2.47
CA LEU A 131 -4.50 6.76 -2.06
C LEU A 131 -4.47 6.60 -0.53
N LYS A 132 -3.96 5.45 -0.03
CA LYS A 132 -3.55 5.38 1.38
C LYS A 132 -2.64 6.58 1.71
N PRO A 133 -2.84 7.25 2.83
CA PRO A 133 -3.54 6.81 4.04
C PRO A 133 -5.07 7.02 4.06
N ASP A 134 -5.70 7.45 2.96
CA ASP A 134 -7.16 7.49 2.85
C ASP A 134 -7.72 6.06 2.85
N PRO A 135 -8.85 5.78 3.53
CA PRO A 135 -9.44 4.45 3.60
C PRO A 135 -10.27 4.06 2.35
N ASP A 136 -10.21 4.81 1.25
CA ASP A 136 -11.06 4.58 0.07
C ASP A 136 -10.91 3.18 -0.51
N GLY A 137 -9.68 2.60 -0.50
CA GLY A 137 -9.47 1.22 -0.93
C GLY A 137 -10.19 0.19 -0.06
N TRP A 138 -10.32 0.44 1.24
CA TRP A 138 -11.17 -0.40 2.10
C TRP A 138 -12.63 -0.32 1.68
N ARG A 139 -13.15 0.86 1.33
CA ARG A 139 -14.52 1.00 0.84
C ARG A 139 -14.74 0.13 -0.41
N VAL A 140 -13.81 0.16 -1.36
CA VAL A 140 -13.85 -0.70 -2.55
C VAL A 140 -13.87 -2.18 -2.18
N ILE A 141 -13.03 -2.60 -1.22
CA ILE A 141 -12.96 -3.98 -0.75
C ILE A 141 -14.28 -4.39 -0.09
N ALA A 142 -14.81 -3.55 0.80
CA ALA A 142 -16.04 -3.82 1.52
C ALA A 142 -17.25 -3.93 0.58
N GLU A 143 -17.36 -3.06 -0.42
CA GLU A 143 -18.39 -3.13 -1.46
C GLU A 143 -18.34 -4.45 -2.24
N ARG A 144 -17.13 -4.94 -2.56
CA ARG A 144 -16.92 -6.18 -3.32
C ARG A 144 -17.10 -7.44 -2.49
N PHE A 145 -16.68 -7.40 -1.23
CA PHE A 145 -16.78 -8.56 -0.35
C PHE A 145 -18.13 -8.66 0.35
N GLY A 146 -18.90 -7.58 0.44
CA GLY A 146 -20.16 -7.53 1.19
C GLY A 146 -19.91 -7.53 2.70
N THR A 147 -20.73 -8.24 3.46
CA THR A 147 -20.60 -8.27 4.93
C THR A 147 -19.26 -8.85 5.37
N ILE A 148 -18.50 -8.06 6.12
CA ILE A 148 -17.20 -8.43 6.68
C ILE A 148 -17.35 -8.35 8.21
N SER A 149 -17.22 -9.49 8.89
CA SER A 149 -17.31 -9.58 10.35
C SER A 149 -15.98 -9.31 11.05
N ASP A 150 -14.88 -9.65 10.42
CA ASP A 150 -13.51 -9.41 10.89
C ASP A 150 -12.58 -9.07 9.72
N ALA A 151 -11.68 -8.16 9.96
CA ALA A 151 -10.72 -7.72 8.96
C ALA A 151 -9.39 -7.33 9.63
N VAL A 152 -8.30 -7.49 8.88
CA VAL A 152 -6.95 -7.10 9.30
C VAL A 152 -6.22 -6.51 8.11
N VAL A 153 -5.47 -5.42 8.32
CA VAL A 153 -4.51 -4.88 7.36
C VAL A 153 -3.11 -5.31 7.79
N VAL A 154 -2.34 -5.86 6.86
CA VAL A 154 -0.91 -6.19 7.03
C VAL A 154 -0.13 -5.28 6.09
N GLY A 155 0.83 -4.54 6.61
CA GLY A 155 1.64 -3.59 5.83
C GLY A 155 2.93 -3.23 6.57
N ASP A 156 3.86 -2.56 5.90
CA ASP A 156 5.17 -2.17 6.47
C ASP A 156 5.19 -0.73 6.98
N SER A 157 4.23 0.10 6.57
CA SER A 157 4.33 1.55 6.67
C SER A 157 3.25 2.20 7.55
N TRP A 158 3.56 3.41 8.02
CA TRP A 158 2.59 4.26 8.69
C TRP A 158 1.38 4.60 7.80
N VAL A 159 1.56 4.59 6.47
CA VAL A 159 0.50 4.87 5.49
C VAL A 159 -0.59 3.80 5.56
N ASP A 160 -0.19 2.53 5.66
CA ASP A 160 -1.10 1.40 5.84
C ASP A 160 -1.81 1.45 7.18
N GLY A 161 -1.04 1.79 8.23
CA GLY A 161 -1.57 1.90 9.58
C GLY A 161 -2.62 3.01 9.72
N LEU A 162 -2.38 4.19 9.12
CA LEU A 162 -3.37 5.27 9.13
C LEU A 162 -4.61 4.91 8.30
N ALA A 163 -4.43 4.27 7.13
CA ALA A 163 -5.54 3.82 6.30
C ALA A 163 -6.40 2.77 7.03
N ALA A 164 -5.76 1.81 7.70
CA ALA A 164 -6.43 0.82 8.55
C ALA A 164 -7.19 1.48 9.71
N HIS A 165 -6.57 2.44 10.40
CA HIS A 165 -7.17 3.18 11.52
C HIS A 165 -8.40 3.98 11.05
N ALA A 166 -8.28 4.70 9.94
CA ALA A 166 -9.39 5.45 9.35
C ALA A 166 -10.55 4.54 8.91
N ALA A 167 -10.26 3.30 8.55
CA ALA A 167 -11.23 2.26 8.22
C ALA A 167 -11.80 1.54 9.47
N GLY A 168 -11.29 1.80 10.66
CA GLY A 168 -11.67 1.07 11.89
C GLY A 168 -11.16 -0.38 11.94
N ILE A 169 -10.06 -0.69 11.27
CA ILE A 169 -9.53 -2.04 11.09
C ILE A 169 -8.20 -2.18 11.84
N PRO A 170 -7.97 -3.30 12.55
CA PRO A 170 -6.67 -3.62 13.13
C PRO A 170 -5.53 -3.64 12.09
N PHE A 171 -4.40 -3.03 12.45
CA PHE A 171 -3.18 -2.99 11.66
C PHE A 171 -2.10 -3.89 12.26
N VAL A 172 -1.58 -4.82 11.47
CA VAL A 172 -0.40 -5.63 11.77
C VAL A 172 0.77 -5.07 10.98
N ALA A 173 1.80 -4.63 11.69
CA ALA A 173 2.97 -4.04 11.08
C ALA A 173 4.04 -5.12 10.79
N TYR A 174 4.45 -5.23 9.54
CA TYR A 174 5.56 -6.07 9.10
C TYR A 174 6.83 -5.24 8.93
N ARG A 175 7.87 -5.53 9.70
CA ARG A 175 9.17 -4.84 9.68
C ARG A 175 9.06 -3.32 9.57
N PRO A 176 8.22 -2.67 10.40
CA PRO A 176 7.97 -1.25 10.25
C PRO A 176 9.17 -0.40 10.60
N ARG A 177 9.23 0.80 10.06
CA ARG A 177 10.12 1.85 10.54
C ARG A 177 9.51 2.48 11.79
N GLU A 178 9.92 2.04 12.98
CA GLU A 178 9.33 2.47 14.27
C GLU A 178 9.30 4.00 14.45
N ALA A 179 10.35 4.71 14.00
CA ALA A 179 10.40 6.16 14.05
C ALA A 179 9.25 6.83 13.25
N GLU A 180 8.87 6.22 12.10
CA GLU A 180 7.77 6.74 11.29
C GLU A 180 6.42 6.38 11.93
N LEU A 181 6.23 5.18 12.48
CA LEU A 181 5.01 4.85 13.23
C LEU A 181 4.80 5.80 14.40
N THR A 182 5.85 6.06 15.18
CA THR A 182 5.81 6.99 16.32
C THR A 182 5.47 8.41 15.85
N ARG A 183 6.13 8.89 14.80
CA ARG A 183 5.91 10.22 14.22
C ARG A 183 4.45 10.44 13.80
N TRP A 184 3.81 9.41 13.24
CA TRP A 184 2.44 9.46 12.74
C TRP A 184 1.40 8.94 13.73
N ASN A 185 1.83 8.64 14.97
CA ASN A 185 0.97 8.11 16.03
C ASN A 185 0.20 6.86 15.61
N VAL A 186 0.87 5.96 14.87
CA VAL A 186 0.32 4.68 14.43
C VAL A 186 0.69 3.60 15.44
N VAL A 187 -0.33 2.97 16.03
CA VAL A 187 -0.13 1.88 16.99
C VAL A 187 -0.66 0.58 16.37
N PRO A 188 0.22 -0.32 15.91
CA PRO A 188 -0.21 -1.61 15.38
C PRO A 188 -0.65 -2.55 16.51
N VAL A 189 -1.61 -3.43 16.23
CA VAL A 189 -2.05 -4.47 17.18
C VAL A 189 -1.04 -5.61 17.30
N ALA A 190 -0.18 -5.80 16.30
CA ALA A 190 0.94 -6.74 16.33
C ALA A 190 2.08 -6.23 15.43
N ARG A 191 3.30 -6.69 15.73
CA ARG A 191 4.51 -6.48 14.93
C ARG A 191 5.07 -7.82 14.52
N LEU A 192 5.41 -7.96 13.26
CA LEU A 192 5.98 -9.17 12.69
C LEU A 192 7.34 -8.84 12.07
N ASP A 193 8.35 -9.56 12.47
CA ASP A 193 9.67 -9.54 11.80
C ASP A 193 9.74 -10.61 10.70
N ASP A 194 8.80 -11.57 10.73
CA ASP A 194 8.67 -12.68 9.79
C ASP A 194 7.18 -12.90 9.47
N LEU A 195 6.84 -12.87 8.19
CA LEU A 195 5.47 -13.08 7.71
C LEU A 195 4.94 -14.48 8.00
N THR A 196 5.81 -15.47 8.16
CA THR A 196 5.39 -16.85 8.53
C THR A 196 4.72 -16.92 9.90
N ALA A 197 4.88 -15.89 10.74
CA ALA A 197 4.19 -15.79 12.03
C ALA A 197 2.72 -15.33 11.91
N LEU A 198 2.32 -14.76 10.77
CA LEU A 198 0.97 -14.20 10.60
C LEU A 198 -0.15 -15.24 10.80
N PRO A 199 -0.08 -16.46 10.25
CA PRO A 199 -1.14 -17.44 10.44
C PRO A 199 -1.34 -17.82 11.91
N ALA A 200 -0.24 -17.97 12.68
CA ALA A 200 -0.32 -18.26 14.11
C ALA A 200 -1.00 -17.10 14.88
N TRP A 201 -0.65 -15.86 14.55
CA TRP A 201 -1.29 -14.69 15.15
C TRP A 201 -2.79 -14.60 14.79
N LEU A 202 -3.16 -14.84 13.51
CA LEU A 202 -4.57 -14.87 13.09
C LEU A 202 -5.39 -15.93 13.81
N SER A 203 -4.80 -17.10 14.11
CA SER A 203 -5.46 -18.17 14.83
C SER A 203 -5.87 -17.76 16.24
N THR A 204 -5.11 -16.90 16.91
CA THR A 204 -5.45 -16.41 18.27
C THR A 204 -6.70 -15.53 18.26
N ARG A 205 -7.02 -14.87 17.15
CA ARG A 205 -8.23 -14.05 17.00
C ARG A 205 -9.49 -14.90 16.84
N ASN A 206 -9.39 -16.00 16.10
CA ASN A 206 -10.53 -16.89 15.86
C ASN A 206 -10.94 -17.71 17.10
N GLY A 207 -10.08 -17.82 18.11
CA GLY A 207 -10.34 -18.56 19.35
C GLY A 207 -11.01 -17.73 20.47
N SER A 208 -11.29 -16.45 20.23
CA SER A 208 -11.81 -15.52 21.24
C SER A 208 -13.30 -15.17 21.05
N GLY A 209 -14.04 -15.97 20.24
CA GLY A 209 -15.47 -15.81 19.95
C GLY A 209 -16.34 -16.85 20.66
#